data_2fa4e93e75e0df1211b8d407e761eb2e
#
_entry.id   2fa4e93e75e0df1211b8d407e761eb2e
#
_cell.length_a   1.000
_cell.length_b   1.000
_cell.length_c   1.000
_cell.angle_alpha   90.00
_cell.angle_beta   90.00
_cell.angle_gamma   90.00
#
_symmetry.space_group_name_H-M   'P 1'
#
loop_
_entity.id
_entity.type
_entity.pdbx_description
1 polymer ?
#
loop_
_entity_poly.entity_id
_entity_poly.type
_entity_poly.pdbx_seq_one_letter_code
_entity_poly.pdbx_strand_id
1 'polypeptide(L)'
;MIAQMSKKSKIYHRAGCRYLDRIDEESLTAFDMDDEKIKNYRPCKCCCSLNNIYKNLKPELKGMFADSDIEVKAGENFLLVNTPSYNWRVDFTPSNQKLKLYAGSLNEEQQEYTWIRWSECESTGNLQSVMQVILNEEKLADYPPQYRKYVFQIEQYAKANNIQIEYDGTDLYVLTDMAVWKIAYGYHYDWFKLLHCPFAGRALTMEEAKTAHYHVQADVPRNQSPYKHLRYIAKHDEAKKIEQIDYKNLPQRTKKQKKYYRQAENRAKRKSVSRVLDLFAELEAKEGLARVSFGYK
;
A
#
# COMPACT_ATOMS: atom_id res chain seq x y z
N MET A 1 9.05 8.89 22.94
CA MET A 1 7.93 9.59 23.68
C MET A 1 8.41 9.89 25.08
N ILE A 2 8.22 11.12 25.57
CA ILE A 2 8.74 11.55 26.87
C ILE A 2 7.74 11.23 27.98
N ALA A 3 8.20 10.55 29.02
CA ALA A 3 7.52 10.36 30.28
C ALA A 3 8.14 11.25 31.38
N GLN A 4 7.35 11.64 32.35
CA GLN A 4 7.76 12.48 33.47
C GLN A 4 7.39 11.80 34.79
N MET A 5 8.22 11.95 35.80
CA MET A 5 7.96 11.43 37.13
C MET A 5 8.61 12.29 38.22
N SER A 6 8.08 12.20 39.42
CA SER A 6 8.80 12.73 40.57
C SER A 6 10.02 11.87 40.90
N LYS A 7 11.15 12.47 41.26
CA LYS A 7 12.38 11.79 41.71
C LYS A 7 12.14 10.80 42.88
N LYS A 8 11.09 11.01 43.64
CA LYS A 8 10.71 10.18 44.81
C LYS A 8 9.62 9.14 44.47
N SER A 9 9.07 9.17 43.27
CA SER A 9 7.98 8.29 42.86
C SER A 9 8.48 7.11 42.03
N LYS A 10 7.76 5.99 42.11
CA LYS A 10 7.90 4.87 41.19
C LYS A 10 6.83 4.85 40.10
N ILE A 11 6.09 5.96 39.96
CA ILE A 11 5.02 6.10 38.98
C ILE A 11 5.42 7.17 37.98
N TYR A 12 5.41 6.81 36.70
CA TYR A 12 5.61 7.76 35.60
C TYR A 12 4.28 8.21 34.99
N HIS A 13 4.30 9.40 34.43
CA HIS A 13 3.15 10.08 33.81
C HIS A 13 3.50 10.49 32.39
N ARG A 14 2.49 10.58 31.52
CA ARG A 14 2.61 11.26 30.23
C ARG A 14 2.54 12.79 30.42
N ALA A 15 3.15 13.52 29.52
CA ALA A 15 3.05 14.97 29.48
C ALA A 15 1.57 15.41 29.50
N GLY A 16 1.27 16.47 30.22
CA GLY A 16 -0.10 16.98 30.43
C GLY A 16 -0.95 16.17 31.41
N CYS A 17 -0.38 15.25 32.15
CA CYS A 17 -1.12 14.57 33.22
C CYS A 17 -1.40 15.50 34.39
N ARG A 18 -2.65 15.68 34.79
CA ARG A 18 -3.08 16.53 35.92
C ARG A 18 -2.36 16.26 37.24
N TYR A 19 -1.74 15.10 37.42
CA TYR A 19 -0.94 14.80 38.60
C TYR A 19 0.45 15.38 38.53
N LEU A 20 0.97 15.77 37.36
CA LEU A 20 2.24 16.47 37.21
C LEU A 20 2.16 17.89 37.76
N ASP A 21 0.98 18.54 37.62
CA ASP A 21 0.75 19.90 38.15
C ASP A 21 0.89 20.00 39.68
N ARG A 22 0.91 18.84 40.38
CA ARG A 22 1.05 18.73 41.82
C ARG A 22 2.49 18.41 42.28
N ILE A 23 3.41 18.33 41.33
CA ILE A 23 4.81 17.99 41.56
C ILE A 23 5.64 19.23 41.28
N ASP A 24 6.45 19.63 42.23
CA ASP A 24 7.36 20.76 42.05
C ASP A 24 8.30 20.51 40.88
N GLU A 25 8.51 21.51 40.03
CA GLU A 25 9.33 21.39 38.81
C GLU A 25 10.75 20.85 39.11
N GLU A 26 11.37 21.28 40.21
CA GLU A 26 12.68 20.81 40.65
C GLU A 26 12.71 19.31 41.00
N SER A 27 11.55 18.74 41.30
CA SER A 27 11.36 17.33 41.63
C SER A 27 11.00 16.49 40.40
N LEU A 28 10.73 17.10 39.27
CA LEU A 28 10.40 16.36 38.01
C LEU A 28 11.68 15.83 37.36
N THR A 29 11.55 14.63 36.81
CA THR A 29 12.55 14.01 35.92
C THR A 29 11.85 13.51 34.69
N ALA A 30 12.41 13.84 33.52
CA ALA A 30 11.93 13.36 32.24
C ALA A 30 12.86 12.25 31.71
N PHE A 31 12.27 11.26 31.02
CA PHE A 31 13.01 10.19 30.37
C PHE A 31 12.24 9.70 29.14
N ASP A 32 12.95 9.08 28.20
CA ASP A 32 12.31 8.49 27.03
C ASP A 32 11.60 7.19 27.44
N MET A 33 10.39 6.98 26.93
CA MET A 33 9.63 5.76 27.17
C MET A 33 10.27 4.50 26.56
N ASP A 34 11.22 4.68 25.65
CA ASP A 34 12.01 3.59 25.08
C ASP A 34 13.28 3.28 25.93
N ASP A 35 13.55 4.05 26.99
CA ASP A 35 14.65 3.76 27.93
C ASP A 35 14.34 2.47 28.72
N GLU A 36 15.31 1.57 28.79
CA GLU A 36 15.19 0.32 29.58
C GLU A 36 14.84 0.56 31.06
N LYS A 37 15.20 1.71 31.59
CA LYS A 37 14.88 2.11 32.96
C LYS A 37 13.38 2.18 33.23
N ILE A 38 12.54 2.36 32.19
CA ILE A 38 11.08 2.43 32.37
C ILE A 38 10.50 1.15 32.98
N LYS A 39 11.16 0.01 32.78
CA LYS A 39 10.74 -1.29 33.30
C LYS A 39 10.72 -1.31 34.87
N ASN A 40 11.45 -0.40 35.47
CA ASN A 40 11.53 -0.27 36.94
C ASN A 40 10.42 0.61 37.55
N TYR A 41 9.60 1.23 36.69
CA TYR A 41 8.57 2.17 37.11
C TYR A 41 7.17 1.67 36.68
N ARG A 42 6.14 2.11 37.38
CA ARG A 42 4.75 1.78 37.07
C ARG A 42 4.10 2.93 36.30
N PRO A 43 3.28 2.63 35.26
CA PRO A 43 2.53 3.65 34.55
C PRO A 43 1.44 4.26 35.47
N CYS A 44 1.20 5.54 35.32
CA CYS A 44 0.10 6.22 35.97
C CYS A 44 -1.25 5.71 35.42
N LYS A 45 -2.12 5.24 36.29
CA LYS A 45 -3.45 4.75 35.89
C LYS A 45 -4.34 5.82 35.28
N CYS A 46 -4.08 7.10 35.56
CA CYS A 46 -4.87 8.21 35.03
C CYS A 46 -4.54 8.52 33.55
N CYS A 47 -3.27 8.71 33.23
CA CYS A 47 -2.86 9.15 31.88
C CYS A 47 -2.31 8.02 31.00
N CYS A 48 -2.05 6.85 31.58
CA CYS A 48 -1.44 5.73 30.89
C CYS A 48 -2.37 4.53 30.68
N SER A 49 -3.65 4.60 31.03
CA SER A 49 -4.66 3.61 30.57
C SER A 49 -5.17 3.97 29.20
N LEU A 50 -5.45 2.97 28.39
CA LEU A 50 -5.94 3.19 27.02
C LEU A 50 -7.25 3.98 26.99
N ASN A 51 -8.18 3.67 27.90
CA ASN A 51 -9.43 4.38 28.01
C ASN A 51 -9.25 5.89 28.29
N ASN A 52 -8.31 6.26 29.16
CA ASN A 52 -8.05 7.67 29.45
C ASN A 52 -7.30 8.35 28.29
N ILE A 53 -6.38 7.66 27.63
CA ILE A 53 -5.74 8.15 26.41
C ILE A 53 -6.82 8.42 25.33
N TYR A 54 -7.72 7.48 25.12
CA TYR A 54 -8.83 7.63 24.18
C TYR A 54 -9.75 8.80 24.53
N LYS A 55 -10.15 8.93 25.80
CA LYS A 55 -11.00 10.05 26.25
C LYS A 55 -10.37 11.42 25.99
N ASN A 56 -9.08 11.55 26.20
CA ASN A 56 -8.35 12.78 25.98
C ASN A 56 -8.20 13.14 24.49
N LEU A 57 -8.08 12.13 23.62
CA LEU A 57 -7.97 12.29 22.17
C LEU A 57 -9.32 12.31 21.45
N LYS A 58 -10.42 12.02 22.16
CA LYS A 58 -11.76 11.92 21.57
C LYS A 58 -12.19 13.13 20.72
N PRO A 59 -11.89 14.38 21.09
CA PRO A 59 -12.22 15.54 20.27
C PRO A 59 -11.48 15.55 18.93
N GLU A 60 -10.19 15.20 18.93
CA GLU A 60 -9.35 15.11 17.72
C GLU A 60 -9.79 13.95 16.84
N LEU A 61 -10.04 12.79 17.43
CA LEU A 61 -10.53 11.60 16.72
C LEU A 61 -11.91 11.83 16.10
N LYS A 62 -12.79 12.61 16.75
CA LYS A 62 -14.06 13.02 16.15
C LYS A 62 -13.85 13.81 14.85
N GLY A 63 -12.88 14.71 14.80
CA GLY A 63 -12.53 15.41 13.57
C GLY A 63 -12.01 14.46 12.48
N MET A 64 -11.21 13.48 12.86
CA MET A 64 -10.69 12.47 11.93
C MET A 64 -11.78 11.54 11.34
N PHE A 65 -12.86 11.33 12.10
CA PHE A 65 -13.97 10.42 11.75
C PHE A 65 -15.24 11.13 11.28
N ALA A 66 -15.18 12.46 11.10
CA ALA A 66 -16.37 13.27 10.85
C ALA A 66 -17.22 12.81 9.65
N ASP A 67 -16.55 12.25 8.63
CA ASP A 67 -17.18 11.79 7.39
C ASP A 67 -17.26 10.25 7.28
N SER A 68 -17.13 9.55 8.40
CA SER A 68 -17.08 8.08 8.39
C SER A 68 -17.93 7.47 9.50
N ASP A 69 -18.68 6.41 9.17
CA ASP A 69 -19.48 5.63 10.11
C ASP A 69 -18.60 4.72 10.98
N ILE A 70 -17.78 5.35 11.85
CA ILE A 70 -16.86 4.63 12.73
C ILE A 70 -17.36 4.67 14.17
N GLU A 71 -17.59 3.50 14.75
CA GLU A 71 -17.94 3.33 16.14
C GLU A 71 -16.74 2.86 16.97
N VAL A 72 -16.48 3.52 18.10
CA VAL A 72 -15.39 3.13 19.01
C VAL A 72 -15.94 2.80 20.38
N LYS A 73 -15.72 1.57 20.83
CA LYS A 73 -16.04 1.07 22.18
C LYS A 73 -14.75 0.87 22.97
N ALA A 74 -14.65 1.54 24.11
CA ALA A 74 -13.47 1.48 24.96
C ALA A 74 -13.67 0.50 26.12
N GLY A 75 -12.80 -0.50 26.21
CA GLY A 75 -12.57 -1.32 27.40
C GLY A 75 -11.49 -0.73 28.29
N GLU A 76 -11.04 -1.50 29.29
CA GLU A 76 -9.98 -1.05 30.21
C GLU A 76 -8.63 -0.90 29.51
N ASN A 77 -8.20 -1.94 28.76
CA ASN A 77 -6.93 -2.00 28.08
C ASN A 77 -7.07 -2.36 26.60
N PHE A 78 -8.23 -2.16 26.02
CA PHE A 78 -8.47 -2.35 24.59
C PHE A 78 -9.52 -1.35 24.07
N LEU A 79 -9.47 -1.12 22.75
CA LEU A 79 -10.53 -0.46 22.00
C LEU A 79 -11.03 -1.43 20.94
N LEU A 80 -12.36 -1.47 20.76
CA LEU A 80 -12.97 -2.05 19.57
C LEU A 80 -13.36 -0.88 18.66
N VAL A 81 -12.95 -0.96 17.42
CA VAL A 81 -13.24 0.05 16.41
C VAL A 81 -13.97 -0.65 15.26
N ASN A 82 -15.26 -0.36 15.13
CA ASN A 82 -16.07 -0.88 14.05
C ASN A 82 -16.11 0.16 12.93
N THR A 83 -15.71 -0.25 11.75
CA THR A 83 -15.79 0.52 10.52
C THR A 83 -16.75 -0.18 9.56
N PRO A 84 -17.25 0.48 8.49
CA PRO A 84 -18.11 -0.16 7.51
C PRO A 84 -17.56 -1.47 6.93
N SER A 85 -16.25 -1.54 6.70
CA SER A 85 -15.62 -2.69 6.03
C SER A 85 -14.94 -3.66 6.99
N TYR A 86 -14.56 -3.23 8.19
CA TYR A 86 -13.76 -4.04 9.11
C TYR A 86 -14.14 -3.85 10.58
N ASN A 87 -13.84 -4.87 11.38
CA ASN A 87 -13.80 -4.77 12.83
C ASN A 87 -12.36 -4.81 13.30
N TRP A 88 -11.98 -3.85 14.12
CA TRP A 88 -10.63 -3.73 14.63
C TRP A 88 -10.59 -3.84 16.15
N ARG A 89 -9.50 -4.38 16.65
CA ARG A 89 -9.19 -4.37 18.07
C ARG A 89 -7.78 -3.79 18.29
N VAL A 90 -7.72 -2.78 19.16
CA VAL A 90 -6.46 -2.16 19.58
C VAL A 90 -6.21 -2.59 21.02
N ASP A 91 -5.25 -3.48 21.23
CA ASP A 91 -4.80 -3.88 22.56
C ASP A 91 -3.71 -2.94 23.05
N PHE A 92 -3.73 -2.67 24.32
CA PHE A 92 -2.77 -1.81 25.00
C PHE A 92 -2.07 -2.55 26.12
N THR A 93 -0.74 -2.49 26.12
CA THR A 93 0.09 -3.06 27.18
C THR A 93 0.58 -1.93 28.10
N PRO A 94 0.00 -1.79 29.32
CA PRO A 94 0.34 -0.67 30.20
C PRO A 94 1.82 -0.59 30.61
N SER A 95 2.49 -1.75 30.73
CA SER A 95 3.88 -1.82 31.22
C SER A 95 4.88 -1.14 30.29
N ASN A 96 4.64 -1.17 28.98
CA ASN A 96 5.55 -0.59 27.98
C ASN A 96 4.84 0.40 27.05
N GLN A 97 3.56 0.73 27.32
CA GLN A 97 2.74 1.66 26.54
C GLN A 97 2.59 1.29 25.05
N LYS A 98 2.79 0.01 24.71
CA LYS A 98 2.67 -0.46 23.32
C LYS A 98 1.22 -0.73 22.96
N LEU A 99 0.89 -0.33 21.75
CA LEU A 99 -0.37 -0.64 21.08
C LEU A 99 -0.16 -1.77 20.09
N LYS A 100 -1.13 -2.67 20.02
CA LYS A 100 -1.18 -3.74 19.02
C LYS A 100 -2.52 -3.67 18.32
N LEU A 101 -2.49 -3.67 16.99
CA LEU A 101 -3.69 -3.65 16.16
C LEU A 101 -3.99 -5.06 15.64
N TYR A 102 -5.27 -5.40 15.68
CA TYR A 102 -5.80 -6.65 15.15
C TYR A 102 -7.00 -6.37 14.25
N ALA A 103 -7.08 -7.07 13.12
CA ALA A 103 -8.26 -7.11 12.29
C ALA A 103 -9.12 -8.32 12.72
N GLY A 104 -10.43 -8.11 12.84
CA GLY A 104 -11.39 -9.13 13.23
C GLY A 104 -12.10 -9.73 12.02
N SER A 105 -12.17 -11.05 11.97
CA SER A 105 -13.04 -11.80 11.08
C SER A 105 -14.14 -12.47 11.91
N LEU A 106 -15.38 -12.17 11.60
CA LEU A 106 -16.53 -12.79 12.28
C LEU A 106 -16.71 -14.22 11.75
N ASN A 107 -16.70 -15.18 12.66
CA ASN A 107 -17.21 -16.51 12.37
C ASN A 107 -18.73 -16.47 12.52
N GLU A 108 -19.44 -16.49 11.41
CA GLU A 108 -20.92 -16.37 11.40
C GLU A 108 -21.62 -17.54 12.12
N GLU A 109 -21.03 -18.73 12.10
CA GLU A 109 -21.60 -19.91 12.76
C GLU A 109 -21.48 -19.83 14.29
N GLN A 110 -20.38 -19.32 14.79
CA GLN A 110 -20.07 -19.25 16.23
C GLN A 110 -20.39 -17.89 16.83
N GLN A 111 -20.70 -16.86 16.00
CA GLN A 111 -20.89 -15.47 16.42
C GLN A 111 -19.67 -14.92 17.20
N GLU A 112 -18.48 -15.46 16.93
CA GLU A 112 -17.24 -15.08 17.59
C GLU A 112 -16.27 -14.45 16.59
N TYR A 113 -15.44 -13.50 17.07
CA TYR A 113 -14.41 -12.87 16.27
C TYR A 113 -13.09 -13.61 16.38
N THR A 114 -12.53 -13.99 15.24
CA THR A 114 -11.11 -14.37 15.15
C THR A 114 -10.28 -13.12 14.89
N TRP A 115 -9.30 -12.84 15.76
CA TRP A 115 -8.47 -11.65 15.68
C TRP A 115 -7.12 -11.97 15.06
N ILE A 116 -6.84 -11.38 13.90
CA ILE A 116 -5.56 -11.53 13.18
C ILE A 116 -4.71 -10.30 13.44
N ARG A 117 -3.46 -10.49 13.88
CA ARG A 117 -2.56 -9.39 14.17
C ARG A 117 -2.21 -8.62 12.90
N TRP A 118 -2.35 -7.29 12.97
CA TRP A 118 -1.96 -6.38 11.90
C TRP A 118 -0.50 -5.96 12.10
N SER A 119 0.41 -6.44 11.25
CA SER A 119 1.87 -6.34 11.44
C SER A 119 2.43 -4.92 11.34
N GLU A 120 1.75 -4.01 10.68
CA GLU A 120 2.26 -2.66 10.40
C GLU A 120 2.20 -1.69 11.60
N CYS A 121 1.54 -2.08 12.70
CA CYS A 121 1.33 -1.22 13.88
C CYS A 121 2.11 -1.62 15.13
N GLU A 122 3.19 -2.38 15.01
CA GLU A 122 3.86 -2.97 16.19
C GLU A 122 4.56 -1.98 17.14
N SER A 123 4.81 -0.74 16.74
CA SER A 123 5.75 0.12 17.47
C SER A 123 5.25 1.49 17.90
N THR A 124 4.09 1.90 17.44
CA THR A 124 3.66 3.27 17.70
C THR A 124 2.88 3.39 19.00
N GLY A 125 3.46 3.64 20.13
CA GLY A 125 2.73 3.98 21.36
C GLY A 125 1.76 5.18 21.22
N ASN A 126 1.45 5.60 20.01
CA ASN A 126 0.57 6.70 19.65
C ASN A 126 -0.76 6.17 19.09
N LEU A 127 -1.84 6.32 19.86
CA LEU A 127 -3.18 5.91 19.46
C LEU A 127 -3.65 6.62 18.16
N GLN A 128 -3.31 7.89 17.98
CA GLN A 128 -3.68 8.66 16.79
C GLN A 128 -3.09 8.03 15.51
N SER A 129 -1.84 7.58 15.57
CA SER A 129 -1.22 6.87 14.44
C SER A 129 -1.93 5.55 14.13
N VAL A 130 -2.35 4.79 15.15
CA VAL A 130 -3.11 3.55 14.97
C VAL A 130 -4.46 3.84 14.33
N MET A 131 -5.16 4.87 14.77
CA MET A 131 -6.43 5.28 14.17
C MET A 131 -6.27 5.75 12.72
N GLN A 132 -5.15 6.41 12.40
CA GLN A 132 -4.86 6.78 11.02
C GLN A 132 -4.64 5.55 10.11
N VAL A 133 -4.01 4.49 10.61
CA VAL A 133 -3.89 3.22 9.87
C VAL A 133 -5.26 2.63 9.60
N ILE A 134 -6.14 2.56 10.61
CA ILE A 134 -7.51 2.06 10.44
C ILE A 134 -8.26 2.85 9.37
N LEU A 135 -8.18 4.18 9.39
CA LEU A 135 -8.81 5.04 8.39
C LEU A 135 -8.25 4.83 6.98
N ASN A 136 -6.95 4.63 6.86
CA ASN A 136 -6.32 4.38 5.58
C ASN A 136 -6.75 3.02 5.01
N GLU A 137 -6.83 1.98 5.85
CA GLU A 137 -7.32 0.67 5.44
C GLU A 137 -8.78 0.72 5.01
N GLU A 138 -9.62 1.47 5.75
CA GLU A 138 -11.02 1.68 5.37
C GLU A 138 -11.16 2.33 3.99
N LYS A 139 -10.39 3.39 3.72
CA LYS A 139 -10.37 4.06 2.40
C LYS A 139 -9.92 3.15 1.27
N LEU A 140 -9.16 2.11 1.58
CA LEU A 140 -8.66 1.14 0.61
C LEU A 140 -9.48 -0.16 0.59
N ALA A 141 -10.59 -0.23 1.35
CA ALA A 141 -11.38 -1.45 1.49
C ALA A 141 -11.97 -1.94 0.16
N ASP A 142 -12.39 -1.01 -0.69
CA ASP A 142 -12.96 -1.30 -2.02
C ASP A 142 -11.93 -1.81 -3.04
N TYR A 143 -10.64 -1.67 -2.72
CA TYR A 143 -9.57 -2.14 -3.61
C TYR A 143 -9.12 -3.55 -3.24
N PRO A 144 -8.77 -4.38 -4.24
CA PRO A 144 -8.25 -5.71 -3.97
C PRO A 144 -6.98 -5.67 -3.11
N PRO A 145 -6.83 -6.53 -2.09
CA PRO A 145 -5.77 -6.44 -1.08
C PRO A 145 -4.35 -6.35 -1.65
N GLN A 146 -4.07 -7.10 -2.74
CA GLN A 146 -2.76 -7.13 -3.39
C GLN A 146 -2.33 -5.81 -4.02
N TYR A 147 -3.30 -4.91 -4.33
CA TYR A 147 -3.03 -3.61 -4.95
C TYR A 147 -2.99 -2.45 -3.95
N ARG A 148 -3.55 -2.58 -2.73
CA ARG A 148 -3.77 -1.48 -1.78
C ARG A 148 -2.55 -0.60 -1.57
N LYS A 149 -1.37 -1.18 -1.38
CA LYS A 149 -0.12 -0.43 -1.19
C LYS A 149 0.34 0.36 -2.42
N TYR A 150 -0.25 0.11 -3.59
CA TYR A 150 0.11 0.75 -4.85
C TYR A 150 -0.98 1.67 -5.40
N VAL A 151 -2.20 1.63 -4.86
CA VAL A 151 -3.38 2.34 -5.39
C VAL A 151 -3.08 3.80 -5.68
N PHE A 152 -2.56 4.53 -4.70
CA PHE A 152 -2.26 5.94 -4.87
C PHE A 152 -1.30 6.22 -6.03
N GLN A 153 -0.23 5.43 -6.15
CA GLN A 153 0.75 5.58 -7.23
C GLN A 153 0.15 5.23 -8.60
N ILE A 154 -0.66 4.17 -8.64
CA ILE A 154 -1.32 3.70 -9.86
C ILE A 154 -2.31 4.75 -10.36
N GLU A 155 -3.20 5.22 -9.50
CA GLU A 155 -4.23 6.20 -9.88
C GLU A 155 -3.65 7.54 -10.30
N GLN A 156 -2.67 8.07 -9.55
CA GLN A 156 -1.99 9.30 -9.93
C GLN A 156 -1.31 9.16 -11.30
N TYR A 157 -0.60 8.05 -11.51
CA TYR A 157 0.11 7.84 -12.78
C TYR A 157 -0.86 7.63 -13.94
N ALA A 158 -1.92 6.86 -13.76
CA ALA A 158 -2.96 6.64 -14.76
C ALA A 158 -3.61 7.97 -15.18
N LYS A 159 -4.01 8.78 -14.19
CA LYS A 159 -4.59 10.11 -14.42
C LYS A 159 -3.63 11.04 -15.17
N ALA A 160 -2.36 11.10 -14.76
CA ALA A 160 -1.34 11.95 -15.38
C ALA A 160 -1.03 11.57 -16.84
N ASN A 161 -1.25 10.31 -17.22
CA ASN A 161 -0.97 9.79 -18.56
C ASN A 161 -2.24 9.50 -19.38
N ASN A 162 -3.41 9.93 -18.91
CA ASN A 162 -4.71 9.69 -19.55
C ASN A 162 -4.98 8.20 -19.84
N ILE A 163 -4.64 7.35 -18.89
CA ILE A 163 -4.85 5.90 -18.94
C ILE A 163 -6.10 5.57 -18.12
N GLN A 164 -7.02 4.80 -18.68
CA GLN A 164 -8.17 4.27 -17.93
C GLN A 164 -7.77 2.98 -17.22
N ILE A 165 -8.18 2.85 -15.97
CA ILE A 165 -7.91 1.66 -15.15
C ILE A 165 -9.18 1.19 -14.45
N GLU A 166 -9.28 -0.13 -14.25
CA GLU A 166 -10.36 -0.74 -13.47
C GLU A 166 -9.85 -1.98 -12.74
N TYR A 167 -10.18 -2.09 -11.45
CA TYR A 167 -9.87 -3.26 -10.64
C TYR A 167 -11.05 -4.23 -10.69
N ASP A 168 -10.76 -5.50 -10.98
CA ASP A 168 -11.77 -6.56 -10.98
C ASP A 168 -11.17 -7.86 -10.39
N GLY A 169 -11.59 -8.19 -9.19
CA GLY A 169 -11.11 -9.34 -8.45
C GLY A 169 -9.58 -9.31 -8.23
N THR A 170 -8.86 -10.19 -8.93
CA THR A 170 -7.40 -10.28 -8.83
C THR A 170 -6.66 -9.49 -9.90
N ASP A 171 -7.38 -8.90 -10.83
CA ASP A 171 -6.85 -8.30 -12.03
C ASP A 171 -7.01 -6.77 -12.00
N LEU A 172 -6.04 -6.08 -12.58
CA LEU A 172 -6.11 -4.66 -12.90
C LEU A 172 -6.12 -4.54 -14.42
N TYR A 173 -7.23 -4.10 -14.97
CA TYR A 173 -7.39 -3.79 -16.38
C TYR A 173 -6.91 -2.37 -16.65
N VAL A 174 -6.19 -2.22 -17.76
CA VAL A 174 -5.59 -0.95 -18.18
C VAL A 174 -5.91 -0.73 -19.65
N LEU A 175 -6.64 0.34 -19.95
CA LEU A 175 -7.01 0.72 -21.30
C LEU A 175 -6.23 1.97 -21.72
N THR A 176 -5.53 1.85 -22.84
CA THR A 176 -4.79 2.94 -23.48
C THR A 176 -5.35 3.18 -24.88
N ASP A 177 -4.85 4.20 -25.58
CA ASP A 177 -5.22 4.45 -26.98
C ASP A 177 -4.74 3.36 -27.95
N MET A 178 -3.82 2.49 -27.51
CA MET A 178 -3.12 1.54 -28.39
C MET A 178 -3.51 0.09 -28.17
N ALA A 179 -3.87 -0.25 -26.93
CA ALA A 179 -4.10 -1.63 -26.51
C ALA A 179 -4.89 -1.72 -25.21
N VAL A 180 -5.37 -2.91 -24.93
CA VAL A 180 -5.82 -3.29 -23.58
C VAL A 180 -4.75 -4.13 -22.92
N TRP A 181 -4.52 -3.85 -21.67
CA TRP A 181 -3.58 -4.55 -20.84
C TRP A 181 -4.27 -5.13 -19.62
N LYS A 182 -3.71 -6.20 -19.08
CA LYS A 182 -4.15 -6.79 -17.83
C LYS A 182 -2.94 -7.08 -16.95
N ILE A 183 -2.95 -6.56 -15.74
CA ILE A 183 -1.99 -6.89 -14.70
C ILE A 183 -2.68 -7.89 -13.80
N ALA A 184 -2.34 -9.17 -13.94
CA ALA A 184 -2.97 -10.27 -13.22
C ALA A 184 -2.13 -10.69 -12.03
N TYR A 185 -2.75 -10.84 -10.85
CA TYR A 185 -2.09 -11.32 -9.65
C TYR A 185 -2.18 -12.84 -9.54
N GLY A 186 -1.05 -13.48 -9.31
CA GLY A 186 -0.96 -14.93 -9.11
C GLY A 186 -0.79 -15.28 -7.64
N TYR A 187 -1.84 -15.76 -6.97
CA TYR A 187 -1.83 -16.11 -5.55
C TYR A 187 -0.76 -17.12 -5.14
N HIS A 188 -0.47 -18.11 -5.99
CA HIS A 188 0.49 -19.15 -5.65
C HIS A 188 1.95 -18.66 -5.57
N TYR A 189 2.25 -17.50 -6.19
CA TYR A 189 3.61 -17.01 -6.37
C TYR A 189 3.83 -15.61 -5.81
N ASP A 190 2.79 -14.98 -5.28
CA ASP A 190 2.82 -13.59 -4.78
C ASP A 190 3.47 -12.60 -5.77
N TRP A 191 3.04 -12.65 -7.02
CA TRP A 191 3.60 -11.85 -8.11
C TRP A 191 2.57 -11.40 -9.14
N PHE A 192 2.91 -10.33 -9.86
CA PHE A 192 2.08 -9.78 -10.93
C PHE A 192 2.59 -10.20 -12.30
N LYS A 193 1.66 -10.50 -13.20
CA LYS A 193 1.91 -10.89 -14.57
C LYS A 193 1.29 -9.87 -15.51
N LEU A 194 2.07 -9.39 -16.47
CA LEU A 194 1.57 -8.47 -17.49
C LEU A 194 1.09 -9.24 -18.71
N LEU A 195 -0.14 -8.95 -19.14
CA LEU A 195 -0.75 -9.47 -20.35
C LEU A 195 -1.25 -8.32 -21.21
N HIS A 196 -1.31 -8.51 -22.51
CA HIS A 196 -1.84 -7.50 -23.42
C HIS A 196 -2.69 -8.09 -24.54
N CYS A 197 -3.60 -7.27 -25.06
CA CYS A 197 -4.38 -7.52 -26.26
C CYS A 197 -4.29 -6.28 -27.15
N PRO A 198 -3.58 -6.35 -28.29
CA PRO A 198 -3.49 -5.23 -29.21
C PRO A 198 -4.83 -4.98 -29.90
N PHE A 199 -5.12 -3.73 -30.24
CA PHE A 199 -6.32 -3.42 -30.99
C PHE A 199 -6.26 -3.99 -32.42
N ALA A 200 -7.29 -4.72 -32.77
CA ALA A 200 -7.47 -5.28 -34.13
C ALA A 200 -8.39 -4.39 -34.95
N GLY A 201 -7.92 -3.17 -35.24
CA GLY A 201 -8.65 -2.24 -36.14
C GLY A 201 -9.57 -1.22 -35.46
N ARG A 202 -10.05 -1.45 -34.24
CA ARG A 202 -10.81 -0.48 -33.44
C ARG A 202 -10.36 -0.49 -31.96
N ALA A 203 -10.56 0.65 -31.30
CA ALA A 203 -10.40 0.72 -29.84
C ALA A 203 -11.48 -0.13 -29.15
N LEU A 204 -11.11 -0.79 -28.07
CA LEU A 204 -12.01 -1.53 -27.19
C LEU A 204 -12.50 -0.64 -26.07
N THR A 205 -13.66 -0.95 -25.52
CA THR A 205 -14.16 -0.37 -24.26
C THR A 205 -13.59 -1.14 -23.06
N MET A 206 -13.73 -0.61 -21.84
CA MET A 206 -13.29 -1.29 -20.63
C MET A 206 -14.07 -2.62 -20.42
N GLU A 207 -15.35 -2.66 -20.73
CA GLU A 207 -16.16 -3.89 -20.68
C GLU A 207 -15.66 -4.97 -21.65
N GLU A 208 -15.33 -4.57 -22.87
CA GLU A 208 -14.73 -5.48 -23.86
C GLU A 208 -13.32 -5.92 -23.42
N ALA A 209 -12.59 -5.07 -22.68
CA ALA A 209 -11.31 -5.41 -22.13
C ALA A 209 -11.37 -6.61 -21.17
N LYS A 210 -12.41 -6.71 -20.35
CA LYS A 210 -12.56 -7.82 -19.38
C LYS A 210 -12.71 -9.18 -20.05
N THR A 211 -13.26 -9.23 -21.25
CA THR A 211 -13.51 -10.46 -22.02
C THR A 211 -12.51 -10.70 -23.15
N ALA A 212 -11.55 -9.80 -23.35
CA ALA A 212 -10.57 -9.87 -24.42
C ALA A 212 -9.64 -11.09 -24.30
N HIS A 213 -9.14 -11.57 -25.43
CA HIS A 213 -8.14 -12.63 -25.44
C HIS A 213 -6.73 -12.07 -25.25
N TYR A 214 -6.14 -12.33 -24.10
CA TYR A 214 -4.86 -11.79 -23.70
C TYR A 214 -3.67 -12.72 -24.01
N HIS A 215 -2.57 -12.13 -24.45
CA HIS A 215 -1.28 -12.77 -24.57
C HIS A 215 -0.34 -12.32 -23.46
N VAL A 216 0.49 -13.24 -22.96
CA VAL A 216 1.50 -12.89 -21.95
C VAL A 216 2.55 -12.00 -22.58
N GLN A 217 2.87 -10.88 -21.94
CA GLN A 217 4.01 -10.06 -22.31
C GLN A 217 5.29 -10.71 -21.79
N ALA A 218 5.95 -11.47 -22.67
CA ALA A 218 7.11 -12.30 -22.31
C ALA A 218 8.36 -11.48 -21.93
N ASP A 219 8.45 -10.25 -22.45
CA ASP A 219 9.63 -9.39 -22.32
C ASP A 219 9.69 -8.63 -20.99
N VAL A 220 8.67 -8.79 -20.13
CA VAL A 220 8.55 -8.07 -18.85
C VAL A 220 8.74 -9.05 -17.70
N PRO A 221 9.66 -8.75 -16.76
CA PRO A 221 9.83 -9.58 -15.56
C PRO A 221 8.55 -9.68 -14.74
N ARG A 222 8.20 -10.89 -14.33
CA ARG A 222 6.97 -11.20 -13.61
C ARG A 222 6.93 -10.71 -12.16
N ASN A 223 8.08 -10.45 -11.56
CA ASN A 223 8.22 -10.03 -10.16
C ASN A 223 8.16 -8.52 -9.95
N GLN A 224 7.68 -7.76 -10.94
CA GLN A 224 7.55 -6.32 -10.82
C GLN A 224 6.25 -5.91 -10.15
N SER A 225 6.27 -4.76 -9.45
CA SER A 225 5.05 -4.19 -8.87
C SER A 225 4.06 -3.77 -9.96
N PRO A 226 2.74 -3.74 -9.68
CA PRO A 226 1.74 -3.31 -10.65
C PRO A 226 1.97 -1.87 -11.13
N TYR A 227 2.51 -1.00 -10.29
CA TYR A 227 2.91 0.35 -10.67
C TYR A 227 4.02 0.36 -11.73
N LYS A 228 5.03 -0.52 -11.60
CA LYS A 228 6.08 -0.65 -12.62
C LYS A 228 5.54 -1.20 -13.94
N HIS A 229 4.61 -2.14 -13.89
CA HIS A 229 3.91 -2.60 -15.09
C HIS A 229 3.15 -1.46 -15.78
N LEU A 230 2.44 -0.62 -15.02
CA LEU A 230 1.73 0.52 -15.59
C LEU A 230 2.68 1.52 -16.29
N ARG A 231 3.83 1.78 -15.69
CA ARG A 231 4.88 2.62 -16.31
C ARG A 231 5.45 2.01 -17.59
N TYR A 232 5.61 0.69 -17.61
CA TYR A 232 6.01 -0.02 -18.83
C TYR A 232 4.97 0.13 -19.94
N ILE A 233 3.68 -0.06 -19.61
CA ILE A 233 2.57 0.10 -20.56
C ILE A 233 2.62 1.47 -21.24
N ALA A 234 2.70 2.55 -20.47
CA ALA A 234 2.74 3.91 -21.00
C ALA A 234 3.90 4.10 -21.99
N LYS A 235 5.11 3.66 -21.64
CA LYS A 235 6.29 3.77 -22.50
C LYS A 235 6.22 2.88 -23.75
N HIS A 236 5.71 1.67 -23.61
CA HIS A 236 5.51 0.74 -24.72
C HIS A 236 4.55 1.35 -25.75
N ASP A 237 3.43 1.91 -25.28
CA ASP A 237 2.41 2.43 -26.17
C ASP A 237 2.85 3.74 -26.84
N GLU A 238 3.62 4.58 -26.13
CA GLU A 238 4.27 5.75 -26.73
C GLU A 238 5.23 5.34 -27.86
N ALA A 239 6.08 4.34 -27.62
CA ALA A 239 6.98 3.83 -28.65
C ALA A 239 6.22 3.26 -29.85
N LYS A 240 5.09 2.58 -29.61
CA LYS A 240 4.23 2.06 -30.67
C LYS A 240 3.53 3.15 -31.48
N LYS A 241 3.10 4.24 -30.85
CA LYS A 241 2.57 5.41 -31.57
C LYS A 241 3.60 5.98 -32.54
N ILE A 242 4.85 6.13 -32.13
CA ILE A 242 5.93 6.61 -32.95
C ILE A 242 6.18 5.65 -34.13
N GLU A 243 6.28 4.34 -33.87
CA GLU A 243 6.43 3.32 -34.92
C GLU A 243 5.30 3.38 -35.95
N GLN A 244 4.05 3.57 -35.53
CA GLN A 244 2.89 3.65 -36.44
C GLN A 244 2.91 4.90 -37.33
N ILE A 245 3.38 6.03 -36.81
CA ILE A 245 3.55 7.27 -37.60
C ILE A 245 4.59 7.06 -38.69
N ASP A 246 5.72 6.43 -38.37
CA ASP A 246 6.76 6.11 -39.33
C ASP A 246 6.29 5.11 -40.41
N TYR A 247 5.48 4.12 -40.03
CA TYR A 247 4.94 3.13 -40.98
C TYR A 247 3.98 3.72 -42.03
N LYS A 248 3.18 4.71 -41.62
CA LYS A 248 2.23 5.37 -42.56
C LYS A 248 2.92 6.25 -43.61
N ASN A 249 4.14 6.69 -43.31
CA ASN A 249 4.90 7.60 -44.17
C ASN A 249 5.91 6.90 -45.09
N LEU A 250 5.98 5.57 -45.09
CA LEU A 250 6.96 4.84 -45.86
C LEU A 250 6.48 4.46 -47.26
N PRO A 251 7.26 4.71 -48.32
CA PRO A 251 6.90 4.30 -49.69
C PRO A 251 6.79 2.76 -49.81
N GLN A 252 5.96 2.30 -50.77
CA GLN A 252 5.78 0.85 -51.01
C GLN A 252 7.11 0.14 -51.25
N ARG A 253 7.40 -0.88 -50.46
CA ARG A 253 8.69 -1.57 -50.44
C ARG A 253 8.75 -2.75 -51.38
N THR A 254 9.86 -2.93 -52.06
CA THR A 254 10.16 -4.12 -52.86
C THR A 254 10.33 -5.37 -51.94
N LYS A 255 10.21 -6.60 -52.53
CA LYS A 255 10.40 -7.86 -51.77
C LYS A 255 11.74 -7.91 -51.03
N LYS A 256 12.82 -7.37 -51.63
CA LYS A 256 14.16 -7.31 -51.03
C LYS A 256 14.20 -6.36 -49.85
N GLN A 257 13.58 -5.22 -49.95
CA GLN A 257 13.43 -4.26 -48.84
C GLN A 257 12.57 -4.82 -47.71
N LYS A 258 11.46 -5.52 -48.02
CA LYS A 258 10.63 -6.19 -47.00
C LYS A 258 11.45 -7.20 -46.19
N LYS A 259 12.32 -8.00 -46.85
CA LYS A 259 13.19 -8.96 -46.18
C LYS A 259 14.22 -8.25 -45.25
N TYR A 260 14.84 -7.17 -45.77
CA TYR A 260 15.80 -6.37 -45.00
C TYR A 260 15.16 -5.73 -43.75
N TYR A 261 13.98 -5.14 -43.92
CA TYR A 261 13.25 -4.53 -42.83
C TYR A 261 12.78 -5.56 -41.78
N ARG A 262 12.36 -6.74 -42.20
CA ARG A 262 12.03 -7.83 -41.26
C ARG A 262 13.22 -8.28 -40.43
N GLN A 263 14.41 -8.28 -41.01
CA GLN A 263 15.66 -8.55 -40.29
C GLN A 263 16.03 -7.40 -39.33
N ALA A 264 15.85 -6.15 -39.79
CA ALA A 264 16.08 -4.97 -38.94
C ALA A 264 15.07 -4.89 -37.78
N GLU A 265 13.80 -5.21 -38.03
CA GLU A 265 12.75 -5.31 -37.01
C GLU A 265 13.08 -6.37 -35.95
N ASN A 266 13.53 -7.56 -36.37
CA ASN A 266 13.95 -8.61 -35.44
C ASN A 266 15.17 -8.19 -34.61
N ARG A 267 16.09 -7.41 -35.20
CA ARG A 267 17.24 -6.82 -34.45
C ARG A 267 16.76 -5.72 -33.50
N ALA A 268 15.81 -4.89 -33.90
CA ALA A 268 15.23 -3.85 -33.06
C ALA A 268 14.43 -4.46 -31.87
N LYS A 269 13.66 -5.53 -32.10
CA LYS A 269 12.98 -6.28 -31.04
C LYS A 269 13.97 -6.83 -30.01
N ARG A 270 15.10 -7.41 -30.46
CA ARG A 270 16.16 -7.87 -29.52
C ARG A 270 16.77 -6.71 -28.73
N LYS A 271 16.98 -5.54 -29.36
CA LYS A 271 17.46 -4.34 -28.66
C LYS A 271 16.43 -3.72 -27.73
N SER A 272 15.12 -3.81 -28.07
CA SER A 272 14.06 -3.30 -27.18
C SER A 272 13.95 -4.14 -25.91
N VAL A 273 14.13 -5.46 -25.99
CA VAL A 273 14.20 -6.32 -24.81
C VAL A 273 15.33 -5.90 -23.88
N SER A 274 16.53 -5.67 -24.44
CA SER A 274 17.67 -5.16 -23.67
C SER A 274 17.34 -3.82 -23.02
N ARG A 275 16.79 -2.87 -23.77
CA ARG A 275 16.40 -1.54 -23.26
C ARG A 275 15.34 -1.61 -22.15
N VAL A 276 14.39 -2.54 -22.23
CA VAL A 276 13.38 -2.74 -21.19
C VAL A 276 14.03 -3.25 -19.90
N LEU A 277 14.94 -4.21 -20.01
CA LEU A 277 15.71 -4.71 -18.86
C LEU A 277 16.58 -3.61 -18.25
N ASP A 278 17.26 -2.81 -19.08
CA ASP A 278 18.05 -1.67 -18.63
C ASP A 278 17.16 -0.62 -17.93
N LEU A 279 15.95 -0.36 -18.45
CA LEU A 279 15.01 0.56 -17.84
C LEU A 279 14.54 0.07 -16.45
N PHE A 280 14.26 -1.22 -16.30
CA PHE A 280 13.91 -1.77 -14.99
C PHE A 280 15.08 -1.69 -14.01
N ALA A 281 16.31 -1.94 -14.48
CA ALA A 281 17.50 -1.79 -13.67
C ALA A 281 17.72 -0.32 -13.22
N GLU A 282 17.51 0.66 -14.11
CA GLU A 282 17.56 2.08 -13.76
C GLU A 282 16.49 2.49 -12.75
N LEU A 283 15.26 1.93 -12.87
CA LEU A 283 14.17 2.19 -11.94
C LEU A 283 14.45 1.60 -10.56
N GLU A 284 14.99 0.38 -10.51
CA GLU A 284 15.42 -0.26 -9.27
C GLU A 284 16.52 0.55 -8.57
N ALA A 285 17.50 1.06 -9.33
CA ALA A 285 18.56 1.90 -8.80
C ALA A 285 18.06 3.24 -8.26
N LYS A 286 17.08 3.88 -8.94
CA LYS A 286 16.49 5.16 -8.51
C LYS A 286 15.55 5.03 -7.30
N GLU A 287 14.88 3.88 -7.15
CA GLU A 287 13.93 3.65 -6.07
C GLU A 287 14.59 3.03 -4.82
N GLY A 288 15.90 2.76 -4.86
CA GLY A 288 16.64 2.18 -3.72
C GLY A 288 16.18 0.77 -3.33
N LEU A 289 15.45 0.09 -4.21
CA LEU A 289 14.99 -1.26 -3.99
C LEU A 289 16.17 -2.22 -4.18
N ALA A 290 16.68 -2.78 -3.08
CA ALA A 290 17.65 -3.86 -3.10
C ALA A 290 17.09 -5.02 -3.94
N ARG A 291 17.90 -5.54 -4.87
CA ARG A 291 17.60 -6.80 -5.57
C ARG A 291 17.39 -7.89 -4.55
N VAL A 292 16.17 -8.34 -4.37
CA VAL A 292 15.91 -9.61 -3.72
C VAL A 292 16.33 -10.69 -4.71
N SER A 293 17.57 -11.14 -4.58
CA SER A 293 18.06 -12.29 -5.32
C SER A 293 17.37 -13.54 -4.76
N PHE A 294 16.32 -13.99 -5.41
CA PHE A 294 15.82 -15.33 -5.19
C PHE A 294 16.83 -16.31 -5.81
N GLY A 295 17.72 -16.83 -4.95
CA GLY A 295 18.56 -17.95 -5.32
C GLY A 295 17.69 -19.18 -5.52
N TYR A 296 17.43 -19.56 -6.75
CA TYR A 296 17.06 -20.92 -7.08
C TYR A 296 18.32 -21.79 -6.94
N LYS A 297 18.32 -22.65 -5.92
CA LYS A 297 19.14 -23.85 -5.91
C LYS A 297 18.41 -24.95 -6.62
#